data_c64fb65c3000215191fb622f08e3c34c
#
_entry.id   c64fb65c3000215191fb622f08e3c34c
#
_cell.length_a   1.000
_cell.length_b   1.000
_cell.length_c   1.000
_cell.angle_alpha   90.00
_cell.angle_beta   90.00
_cell.angle_gamma   90.00
#
_symmetry.space_group_name_H-M   'P 1'
#
loop_
_entity.id
_entity.type
_entity.pdbx_description
1 polymer ?
#
loop_
_entity_poly.entity_id
_entity_poly.type
_entity_poly.pdbx_seq_one_letter_code
_entity_poly.pdbx_strand_id
1 'polypeptide(L)'
;LAAALTEEMGWNVVVSNMAGGAGAVAFEDVLSNPDDGYRFVFYHSGAAITQIMGMYESFNVLDDFKLAGMPVLDYSNAFVSNTANEKFSDVETMVAYMKANPGDVTFATETGSFTHLHVLAFQEAAGVEFHIVDAGTASQKTTELLGKRLDVIGTQAGLVRDYLDTKEFTCLGILADERLAGRPEIPTMKEQGYDIVFSKFFYLAAPNAADDAVITAMNAGL
;
A
#
# COMPACT_ATOMS: atom_id res chain seq x y z
N LEU A 1 -6.91 -14.40 7.30
CA LEU A 1 -8.05 -13.89 8.05
C LEU A 1 -9.31 -14.71 7.80
N ALA A 2 -9.80 -14.83 6.53
CA ALA A 2 -11.04 -15.58 6.23
C ALA A 2 -10.99 -17.03 6.74
N ALA A 3 -9.89 -17.75 6.51
CA ALA A 3 -9.72 -19.11 7.00
C ALA A 3 -9.77 -19.19 8.54
N ALA A 4 -9.12 -18.24 9.23
CA ALA A 4 -9.15 -18.17 10.68
C ALA A 4 -10.56 -17.90 11.22
N LEU A 5 -11.29 -16.96 10.63
CA LEU A 5 -12.71 -16.71 10.99
C LEU A 5 -13.59 -17.94 10.77
N THR A 6 -13.33 -18.71 9.71
CA THR A 6 -14.06 -19.97 9.47
C THR A 6 -13.74 -21.02 10.53
N GLU A 7 -12.47 -21.15 10.90
CA GLU A 7 -12.00 -22.15 11.87
C GLU A 7 -12.46 -21.81 13.30
N GLU A 8 -12.28 -20.57 13.73
CA GLU A 8 -12.54 -20.14 15.10
C GLU A 8 -14.02 -19.83 15.36
N MET A 9 -14.70 -19.20 14.40
CA MET A 9 -16.08 -18.74 14.58
C MET A 9 -17.12 -19.65 13.92
N GLY A 10 -16.70 -20.63 13.11
CA GLY A 10 -17.61 -21.48 12.32
C GLY A 10 -18.33 -20.74 11.19
N TRP A 11 -17.88 -19.56 10.80
CA TRP A 11 -18.52 -18.77 9.76
C TRP A 11 -18.10 -19.22 8.36
N ASN A 12 -19.02 -19.15 7.41
CA ASN A 12 -18.69 -19.36 6.01
C ASN A 12 -18.26 -18.01 5.39
N VAL A 13 -16.96 -17.76 5.32
CA VAL A 13 -16.40 -16.51 4.82
C VAL A 13 -15.98 -16.64 3.37
N VAL A 14 -16.63 -15.89 2.49
CA VAL A 14 -16.32 -15.85 1.05
C VAL A 14 -15.59 -14.53 0.74
N VAL A 15 -14.39 -14.64 0.16
CA VAL A 15 -13.60 -13.48 -0.26
C VAL A 15 -13.81 -13.20 -1.74
N SER A 16 -14.21 -11.96 -2.07
CA SER A 16 -14.32 -11.47 -3.44
C SER A 16 -13.34 -10.31 -3.64
N ASN A 17 -12.46 -10.40 -4.64
CA ASN A 17 -11.54 -9.32 -4.98
C ASN A 17 -12.17 -8.43 -6.05
N MET A 18 -12.33 -7.14 -5.72
CA MET A 18 -12.90 -6.13 -6.62
C MET A 18 -11.88 -5.03 -6.84
N ALA A 19 -11.27 -5.01 -8.03
CA ALA A 19 -10.29 -4.00 -8.41
C ALA A 19 -10.97 -2.85 -9.15
N GLY A 20 -10.43 -1.64 -8.99
CA GLY A 20 -10.84 -0.43 -9.73
C GLY A 20 -11.04 0.78 -8.82
N GLY A 21 -10.75 1.99 -9.38
CA GLY A 21 -10.97 3.26 -8.70
C GLY A 21 -10.26 3.40 -7.36
N ALA A 22 -9.05 2.87 -7.22
CA ALA A 22 -8.32 2.82 -5.94
C ALA A 22 -9.17 2.22 -4.79
N GLY A 23 -10.00 1.19 -5.10
CA GLY A 23 -10.89 0.51 -4.17
C GLY A 23 -12.35 0.95 -4.23
N ALA A 24 -12.71 2.02 -4.95
CA ALA A 24 -14.08 2.54 -5.01
C ALA A 24 -15.11 1.46 -5.34
N VAL A 25 -14.80 0.60 -6.33
CA VAL A 25 -15.70 -0.49 -6.76
C VAL A 25 -16.09 -1.41 -5.58
N ALA A 26 -15.15 -1.74 -4.70
CA ALA A 26 -15.43 -2.60 -3.55
C ALA A 26 -16.28 -1.89 -2.49
N PHE A 27 -16.00 -0.61 -2.23
CA PHE A 27 -16.79 0.20 -1.30
C PHE A 27 -18.23 0.39 -1.79
N GLU A 28 -18.41 0.72 -3.07
CA GLU A 28 -19.73 0.89 -3.68
C GLU A 28 -20.52 -0.42 -3.72
N ASP A 29 -19.89 -1.57 -3.98
CA ASP A 29 -20.55 -2.88 -3.93
C ASP A 29 -21.11 -3.16 -2.53
N VAL A 30 -20.32 -2.88 -1.48
CA VAL A 30 -20.77 -3.08 -0.10
C VAL A 30 -21.91 -2.14 0.25
N LEU A 31 -21.86 -0.85 -0.14
CA LEU A 31 -22.94 0.13 0.11
C LEU A 31 -24.21 -0.16 -0.69
N SER A 32 -24.09 -0.75 -1.88
CA SER A 32 -25.24 -1.02 -2.76
C SER A 32 -26.03 -2.25 -2.38
N ASN A 33 -25.53 -3.05 -1.45
CA ASN A 33 -26.20 -4.26 -0.99
C ASN A 33 -26.92 -4.02 0.33
N PRO A 34 -27.96 -4.82 0.65
CA PRO A 34 -28.73 -4.66 1.88
C PRO A 34 -27.86 -4.70 3.13
N ASP A 35 -28.24 -3.90 4.14
CA ASP A 35 -27.58 -3.84 5.45
C ASP A 35 -27.94 -5.08 6.31
N ASP A 36 -27.77 -6.27 5.72
CA ASP A 36 -28.05 -7.55 6.36
C ASP A 36 -26.94 -8.01 7.32
N GLY A 37 -25.83 -7.24 7.39
CA GLY A 37 -24.71 -7.55 8.26
C GLY A 37 -23.76 -8.62 7.73
N TYR A 38 -23.95 -9.11 6.49
CA TYR A 38 -23.13 -10.16 5.92
C TYR A 38 -22.05 -9.66 4.95
N ARG A 39 -21.94 -8.33 4.74
CA ARG A 39 -20.96 -7.74 3.83
C ARG A 39 -20.03 -6.79 4.55
N PHE A 40 -18.73 -7.00 4.33
CA PHE A 40 -17.66 -6.16 4.85
C PHE A 40 -16.68 -5.84 3.73
N VAL A 41 -16.17 -4.63 3.73
CA VAL A 41 -14.98 -4.28 2.97
C VAL A 41 -13.75 -4.52 3.83
N PHE A 42 -12.75 -5.25 3.28
CA PHE A 42 -11.42 -5.34 3.85
C PHE A 42 -10.48 -4.47 3.03
N TYR A 43 -10.03 -3.39 3.60
CA TYR A 43 -9.19 -2.42 2.91
C TYR A 43 -8.15 -1.82 3.86
N HIS A 44 -7.36 -0.89 3.36
CA HIS A 44 -6.28 -0.27 4.14
C HIS A 44 -6.47 1.24 4.29
N SER A 45 -5.70 1.86 5.19
CA SER A 45 -5.71 3.30 5.50
C SER A 45 -5.57 4.24 4.29
N GLY A 46 -5.07 3.74 3.16
CA GLY A 46 -5.01 4.49 1.91
C GLY A 46 -6.36 4.98 1.39
N ALA A 47 -7.48 4.34 1.77
CA ALA A 47 -8.81 4.82 1.41
C ALA A 47 -9.09 6.26 1.91
N ALA A 48 -8.65 6.59 3.13
CA ALA A 48 -8.79 7.94 3.67
C ALA A 48 -8.00 8.98 2.85
N ILE A 49 -6.82 8.60 2.37
CA ILE A 49 -5.99 9.46 1.50
C ILE A 49 -6.70 9.67 0.16
N THR A 50 -7.19 8.59 -0.46
CA THR A 50 -7.94 8.64 -1.73
C THR A 50 -9.19 9.51 -1.59
N GLN A 51 -9.89 9.44 -0.44
CA GLN A 51 -11.02 10.31 -0.12
C GLN A 51 -10.60 11.80 -0.04
N ILE A 52 -9.52 12.11 0.68
CA ILE A 52 -9.01 13.49 0.83
C ILE A 52 -8.57 14.06 -0.53
N MET A 53 -8.03 13.22 -1.41
CA MET A 53 -7.66 13.60 -2.77
C MET A 53 -8.87 13.81 -3.70
N GLY A 54 -10.10 13.62 -3.20
CA GLY A 54 -11.34 13.83 -3.97
C GLY A 54 -11.63 12.75 -5.01
N MET A 55 -11.01 11.57 -4.91
CA MET A 55 -11.20 10.48 -5.87
C MET A 55 -12.44 9.62 -5.60
N TYR A 56 -13.02 9.70 -4.40
CA TYR A 56 -14.29 9.07 -4.06
C TYR A 56 -15.39 10.13 -4.09
N GLU A 57 -16.21 10.10 -5.13
CA GLU A 57 -17.26 11.11 -5.35
C GLU A 57 -18.64 10.65 -4.87
N SER A 58 -18.88 9.32 -4.86
CA SER A 58 -20.20 8.73 -4.60
C SER A 58 -20.43 8.32 -3.14
N PHE A 59 -19.37 8.31 -2.32
CA PHE A 59 -19.42 7.93 -0.91
C PHE A 59 -18.28 8.56 -0.12
N ASN A 60 -18.38 8.50 1.21
CA ASN A 60 -17.34 8.95 2.14
C ASN A 60 -16.93 7.78 3.06
N VAL A 61 -15.68 7.34 2.95
CA VAL A 61 -15.17 6.20 3.74
C VAL A 61 -15.18 6.44 5.25
N LEU A 62 -15.23 7.70 5.71
CA LEU A 62 -15.23 8.04 7.13
C LEU A 62 -16.64 8.17 7.69
N ASP A 63 -17.63 8.51 6.86
CA ASP A 63 -19.01 8.79 7.29
C ASP A 63 -19.97 7.65 6.95
N ASP A 64 -19.74 6.93 5.85
CA ASP A 64 -20.67 5.91 5.36
C ASP A 64 -20.35 4.49 5.88
N PHE A 65 -19.23 4.33 6.60
CA PHE A 65 -18.78 3.04 7.11
C PHE A 65 -18.49 3.05 8.63
N LYS A 66 -18.78 1.91 9.27
CA LYS A 66 -18.37 1.58 10.65
C LYS A 66 -17.20 0.61 10.62
N LEU A 67 -16.17 0.89 11.43
CA LEU A 67 -15.05 -0.03 11.62
C LEU A 67 -15.45 -1.21 12.50
N ALA A 68 -15.25 -2.42 12.02
CA ALA A 68 -15.38 -3.63 12.81
C ALA A 68 -14.07 -4.03 13.51
N GLY A 69 -12.92 -3.66 12.94
CA GLY A 69 -11.64 -3.88 13.57
C GLY A 69 -10.45 -3.67 12.64
N MET A 70 -9.25 -3.64 13.20
CA MET A 70 -7.99 -3.46 12.49
C MET A 70 -7.05 -4.65 12.76
N PRO A 71 -7.22 -5.77 12.04
CA PRO A 71 -6.48 -6.99 12.32
C PRO A 71 -5.00 -6.98 11.88
N VAL A 72 -4.60 -6.02 11.02
CA VAL A 72 -3.24 -6.00 10.45
C VAL A 72 -2.65 -4.61 10.47
N LEU A 73 -1.40 -4.52 10.96
CA LEU A 73 -0.51 -3.37 10.80
C LEU A 73 0.62 -3.75 9.86
N ASP A 74 0.93 -2.89 8.88
CA ASP A 74 1.98 -3.10 7.91
C ASP A 74 2.97 -1.93 7.93
N TYR A 75 4.20 -2.24 8.32
CA TYR A 75 5.34 -1.31 8.36
C TYR A 75 6.34 -1.59 7.23
N SER A 76 5.98 -2.45 6.26
CA SER A 76 6.90 -2.96 5.24
C SER A 76 6.90 -2.16 3.94
N ASN A 77 6.30 -0.96 3.92
CA ASN A 77 6.34 -0.10 2.74
C ASN A 77 7.79 0.26 2.39
N ALA A 78 8.14 0.12 1.13
CA ALA A 78 9.51 0.23 0.67
C ALA A 78 9.59 0.85 -0.73
N PHE A 79 10.75 1.44 -1.03
CA PHE A 79 11.17 1.71 -2.40
C PHE A 79 12.10 0.60 -2.85
N VAL A 80 11.83 0.07 -4.04
CA VAL A 80 12.53 -1.08 -4.61
C VAL A 80 12.94 -0.78 -6.04
N SER A 81 14.18 -1.13 -6.39
CA SER A 81 14.72 -1.03 -7.74
C SER A 81 15.17 -2.39 -8.27
N ASN A 82 15.39 -2.50 -9.58
CA ASN A 82 16.08 -3.64 -10.15
C ASN A 82 17.57 -3.57 -9.79
N THR A 83 18.18 -4.66 -9.32
CA THR A 83 19.59 -4.69 -8.91
C THR A 83 20.54 -4.39 -10.10
N ALA A 84 20.09 -4.64 -11.33
CA ALA A 84 20.83 -4.31 -12.55
C ALA A 84 20.50 -2.90 -13.09
N ASN A 85 19.97 -1.99 -12.25
CA ASN A 85 19.81 -0.59 -12.63
C ASN A 85 21.18 0.07 -12.80
N GLU A 86 21.41 0.71 -13.95
CA GLU A 86 22.70 1.32 -14.29
C GLU A 86 22.83 2.78 -13.80
N LYS A 87 21.73 3.40 -13.38
CA LYS A 87 21.69 4.81 -12.93
C LYS A 87 22.16 4.97 -11.49
N PHE A 88 21.82 3.99 -10.62
CA PHE A 88 22.11 4.03 -9.19
C PHE A 88 22.03 2.63 -8.57
N SER A 89 22.64 2.47 -7.39
CA SER A 89 22.66 1.22 -6.62
C SER A 89 21.99 1.33 -5.23
N ASP A 90 21.82 2.54 -4.74
CA ASP A 90 21.31 2.86 -3.41
C ASP A 90 20.63 4.24 -3.42
N VAL A 91 20.09 4.68 -2.27
CA VAL A 91 19.37 5.97 -2.16
C VAL A 91 20.30 7.15 -2.35
N GLU A 92 21.54 7.10 -1.83
CA GLU A 92 22.49 8.20 -1.94
C GLU A 92 22.85 8.46 -3.40
N THR A 93 23.23 7.40 -4.14
CA THR A 93 23.55 7.48 -5.57
C THR A 93 22.34 7.81 -6.42
N MET A 94 21.14 7.33 -6.05
CA MET A 94 19.90 7.69 -6.71
C MET A 94 19.62 9.18 -6.60
N VAL A 95 19.71 9.76 -5.41
CA VAL A 95 19.46 11.19 -5.19
C VAL A 95 20.52 12.03 -5.89
N ALA A 96 21.80 11.63 -5.87
CA ALA A 96 22.86 12.30 -6.59
C ALA A 96 22.61 12.31 -8.09
N TYR A 97 22.21 11.16 -8.66
CA TYR A 97 21.85 11.03 -10.08
C TYR A 97 20.65 11.92 -10.44
N MET A 98 19.61 11.91 -9.63
CA MET A 98 18.39 12.71 -9.87
C MET A 98 18.65 14.21 -9.82
N LYS A 99 19.54 14.67 -8.92
CA LYS A 99 19.96 16.09 -8.88
C LYS A 99 20.71 16.52 -10.15
N ALA A 100 21.46 15.61 -10.75
CA ALA A 100 22.16 15.86 -12.01
C ALA A 100 21.25 15.70 -13.25
N ASN A 101 20.19 14.89 -13.13
CA ASN A 101 19.28 14.53 -14.22
C ASN A 101 17.81 14.58 -13.74
N PRO A 102 17.26 15.79 -13.49
CA PRO A 102 15.90 15.92 -12.99
C PRO A 102 14.86 15.27 -13.91
N GLY A 103 13.96 14.46 -13.34
CA GLY A 103 12.90 13.77 -14.06
C GLY A 103 13.34 12.57 -14.92
N ASP A 104 14.59 12.13 -14.86
CA ASP A 104 15.07 10.98 -15.64
C ASP A 104 14.85 9.63 -14.93
N VAL A 105 14.64 9.64 -13.62
CA VAL A 105 14.34 8.41 -12.85
C VAL A 105 12.83 8.20 -12.81
N THR A 106 12.36 7.05 -13.31
CA THR A 106 10.94 6.69 -13.30
C THR A 106 10.54 6.07 -11.96
N PHE A 107 9.41 6.49 -11.42
CA PHE A 107 8.78 5.90 -10.25
C PHE A 107 7.37 5.43 -10.59
N ALA A 108 7.11 4.14 -10.43
CA ALA A 108 5.79 3.60 -10.70
C ALA A 108 4.91 3.56 -9.44
N THR A 109 3.72 4.12 -9.59
CA THR A 109 2.67 4.12 -8.59
C THR A 109 1.30 3.94 -9.25
N GLU A 110 0.25 3.90 -8.49
CA GLU A 110 -1.13 4.11 -8.92
C GLU A 110 -1.53 5.52 -8.51
N THR A 111 -1.99 6.32 -9.45
CA THR A 111 -2.36 7.72 -9.19
C THR A 111 -3.41 7.83 -8.08
N GLY A 112 -3.19 8.70 -7.11
CA GLY A 112 -4.08 8.87 -5.95
C GLY A 112 -3.96 7.79 -4.88
N SER A 113 -3.10 6.78 -5.07
CA SER A 113 -2.89 5.71 -4.09
C SER A 113 -1.96 6.11 -2.95
N PHE A 114 -1.88 5.22 -1.95
CA PHE A 114 -0.94 5.35 -0.83
C PHE A 114 0.52 5.45 -1.29
N THR A 115 0.91 4.69 -2.33
CA THR A 115 2.27 4.76 -2.88
C THR A 115 2.55 6.04 -3.66
N HIS A 116 1.51 6.72 -4.17
CA HIS A 116 1.66 8.04 -4.78
C HIS A 116 2.07 9.09 -3.72
N LEU A 117 1.45 9.02 -2.53
CA LEU A 117 1.86 9.89 -1.43
C LEU A 117 3.32 9.65 -1.00
N HIS A 118 3.78 8.39 -1.01
CA HIS A 118 5.16 8.06 -0.66
C HIS A 118 6.18 8.76 -1.57
N VAL A 119 5.95 8.74 -2.89
CA VAL A 119 6.88 9.36 -3.83
C VAL A 119 6.87 10.88 -3.71
N LEU A 120 5.70 11.49 -3.50
CA LEU A 120 5.58 12.94 -3.30
C LEU A 120 6.34 13.39 -2.04
N ALA A 121 6.16 12.67 -0.93
CA ALA A 121 6.87 12.95 0.32
C ALA A 121 8.40 12.80 0.18
N PHE A 122 8.85 11.78 -0.57
CA PHE A 122 10.28 11.61 -0.82
C PHE A 122 10.85 12.73 -1.71
N GLN A 123 10.14 13.13 -2.76
CA GLN A 123 10.55 14.23 -3.61
C GLN A 123 10.74 15.52 -2.80
N GLU A 124 9.82 15.84 -1.90
CA GLU A 124 9.91 16.99 -1.01
C GLU A 124 11.09 16.87 -0.05
N ALA A 125 11.24 15.72 0.63
CA ALA A 125 12.31 15.51 1.61
C ALA A 125 13.71 15.49 1.00
N ALA A 126 13.87 14.97 -0.22
CA ALA A 126 15.15 14.85 -0.91
C ALA A 126 15.48 16.04 -1.83
N GLY A 127 14.51 16.89 -2.14
CA GLY A 127 14.63 17.99 -3.10
C GLY A 127 14.95 17.50 -4.52
N VAL A 128 14.24 16.45 -4.96
CA VAL A 128 14.41 15.81 -6.29
C VAL A 128 13.07 15.59 -6.98
N GLU A 129 13.09 15.25 -8.25
CA GLU A 129 11.90 15.01 -9.06
C GLU A 129 11.99 13.67 -9.78
N PHE A 130 10.99 12.79 -9.57
CA PHE A 130 10.79 11.56 -10.35
C PHE A 130 9.91 11.83 -11.58
N HIS A 131 10.12 11.04 -12.62
CA HIS A 131 9.11 10.83 -13.65
C HIS A 131 8.08 9.82 -13.12
N ILE A 132 6.94 10.30 -12.60
CA ILE A 132 5.91 9.43 -12.02
C ILE A 132 5.10 8.77 -13.14
N VAL A 133 5.01 7.43 -13.10
CA VAL A 133 4.29 6.61 -14.07
C VAL A 133 3.16 5.88 -13.37
N ASP A 134 1.93 5.98 -13.89
CA ASP A 134 0.83 5.15 -13.44
C ASP A 134 0.95 3.76 -14.08
N ALA A 135 1.33 2.78 -13.29
CA ALA A 135 1.55 1.40 -13.74
C ALA A 135 0.58 0.39 -13.08
N GLY A 136 -0.50 0.89 -12.49
CA GLY A 136 -1.58 0.06 -11.95
C GLY A 136 -1.17 -0.75 -10.72
N THR A 137 -1.54 -2.03 -10.70
CA THR A 137 -1.42 -2.91 -9.52
C THR A 137 0.02 -3.23 -9.13
N ALA A 138 0.22 -3.72 -7.89
CA ALA A 138 1.52 -4.16 -7.39
C ALA A 138 2.17 -5.21 -8.31
N SER A 139 1.39 -6.15 -8.84
CA SER A 139 1.89 -7.19 -9.77
C SER A 139 2.35 -6.60 -11.10
N GLN A 140 1.65 -5.62 -11.65
CA GLN A 140 2.04 -4.92 -12.87
C GLN A 140 3.35 -4.16 -12.66
N LYS A 141 3.45 -3.37 -11.57
CA LYS A 141 4.68 -2.65 -11.21
C LYS A 141 5.88 -3.59 -11.06
N THR A 142 5.69 -4.73 -10.40
CA THR A 142 6.74 -5.76 -10.23
C THR A 142 7.21 -6.31 -11.58
N THR A 143 6.28 -6.62 -12.49
CA THR A 143 6.59 -7.11 -13.84
C THR A 143 7.36 -6.06 -14.67
N GLU A 144 6.94 -4.79 -14.60
CA GLU A 144 7.60 -3.70 -15.31
C GLU A 144 9.02 -3.43 -14.77
N LEU A 145 9.20 -3.52 -13.43
CA LEU A 145 10.50 -3.38 -12.80
C LEU A 145 11.44 -4.55 -13.17
N LEU A 146 10.94 -5.78 -13.17
CA LEU A 146 11.68 -6.96 -13.58
C LEU A 146 12.14 -6.84 -15.06
N GLY A 147 11.25 -6.31 -15.92
CA GLY A 147 11.53 -6.01 -17.32
C GLY A 147 12.42 -4.78 -17.54
N LYS A 148 12.91 -4.13 -16.47
CA LYS A 148 13.75 -2.91 -16.52
C LYS A 148 13.11 -1.74 -17.29
N ARG A 149 11.77 -1.67 -17.29
CA ARG A 149 11.03 -0.57 -17.92
C ARG A 149 10.76 0.57 -16.94
N LEU A 150 11.02 0.34 -15.67
CA LEU A 150 10.89 1.29 -14.56
C LEU A 150 12.17 1.24 -13.72
N ASP A 151 12.50 2.35 -13.08
CA ASP A 151 13.68 2.44 -12.21
C ASP A 151 13.34 2.10 -10.75
N VAL A 152 12.21 2.59 -10.25
CA VAL A 152 11.76 2.43 -8.86
C VAL A 152 10.27 2.12 -8.80
N ILE A 153 9.88 1.28 -7.86
CA ILE A 153 8.49 1.05 -7.49
C ILE A 153 8.28 1.27 -5.99
N GLY A 154 7.11 1.80 -5.61
CA GLY A 154 6.62 1.74 -4.23
C GLY A 154 5.83 0.45 -4.02
N THR A 155 6.21 -0.36 -3.02
CA THR A 155 5.56 -1.64 -2.71
C THR A 155 5.78 -2.04 -1.25
N GLN A 156 5.16 -3.15 -0.81
CA GLN A 156 5.54 -3.79 0.45
C GLN A 156 6.70 -4.76 0.21
N ALA A 157 7.72 -4.72 1.06
CA ALA A 157 8.89 -5.59 0.96
C ALA A 157 8.52 -7.09 0.96
N GLY A 158 7.46 -7.47 1.68
CA GLY A 158 6.94 -8.84 1.71
C GLY A 158 6.41 -9.34 0.38
N LEU A 159 5.85 -8.46 -0.46
CA LEU A 159 5.31 -8.83 -1.78
C LEU A 159 6.40 -9.14 -2.81
N VAL A 160 7.59 -8.62 -2.61
CA VAL A 160 8.75 -8.80 -3.50
C VAL A 160 9.88 -9.60 -2.83
N ARG A 161 9.56 -10.29 -1.73
CA ARG A 161 10.54 -11.03 -0.91
C ARG A 161 11.42 -11.95 -1.75
N ASP A 162 10.83 -12.74 -2.63
CA ASP A 162 11.55 -13.74 -3.41
C ASP A 162 12.57 -13.08 -4.36
N TYR A 163 12.24 -11.92 -4.94
CA TYR A 163 13.15 -11.14 -5.76
C TYR A 163 14.27 -10.47 -4.96
N LEU A 164 14.01 -10.11 -3.70
CA LEU A 164 15.04 -9.61 -2.79
C LEU A 164 15.99 -10.74 -2.39
N ASP A 165 15.46 -11.94 -2.11
CA ASP A 165 16.24 -13.11 -1.74
C ASP A 165 17.15 -13.60 -2.90
N THR A 166 16.64 -13.58 -4.13
CA THR A 166 17.41 -13.93 -5.35
C THR A 166 18.31 -12.80 -5.83
N LYS A 167 18.24 -11.61 -5.21
CA LYS A 167 18.99 -10.40 -5.58
C LYS A 167 18.68 -9.88 -6.99
N GLU A 168 17.50 -10.15 -7.50
CA GLU A 168 16.99 -9.54 -8.72
C GLU A 168 16.54 -8.10 -8.45
N PHE A 169 16.04 -7.85 -7.22
CA PHE A 169 15.69 -6.52 -6.75
C PHE A 169 16.55 -6.08 -5.57
N THR A 170 16.75 -4.78 -5.49
CA THR A 170 17.37 -4.08 -4.36
C THR A 170 16.31 -3.25 -3.64
N CYS A 171 16.14 -3.48 -2.34
CA CYS A 171 15.34 -2.59 -1.50
C CYS A 171 16.18 -1.36 -1.14
N LEU A 172 15.78 -0.21 -1.63
CA LEU A 172 16.46 1.05 -1.40
C LEU A 172 16.27 1.56 0.05
N GLY A 173 15.10 1.26 0.64
CA GLY A 173 14.83 1.58 2.04
C GLY A 173 13.38 1.35 2.41
N ILE A 174 13.17 1.10 3.72
CA ILE A 174 11.85 0.90 4.33
C ILE A 174 11.34 2.26 4.83
N LEU A 175 10.06 2.53 4.61
CA LEU A 175 9.40 3.75 5.06
C LEU A 175 8.81 3.57 6.48
N ALA A 176 9.66 3.25 7.44
CA ALA A 176 9.28 3.01 8.84
C ALA A 176 10.28 3.66 9.79
N ASP A 177 9.90 3.80 11.06
CA ASP A 177 10.78 4.32 12.11
C ASP A 177 11.96 3.38 12.40
N GLU A 178 11.73 2.07 12.30
CA GLU A 178 12.70 1.03 12.60
C GLU A 178 12.79 0.03 11.45
N ARG A 179 13.93 -0.64 11.35
CA ARG A 179 14.13 -1.72 10.38
C ARG A 179 13.17 -2.88 10.64
N LEU A 180 12.78 -3.58 9.58
CA LEU A 180 11.98 -4.78 9.72
C LEU A 180 12.78 -5.87 10.46
N ALA A 181 12.19 -6.48 11.48
CA ALA A 181 12.84 -7.56 12.23
C ALA A 181 13.25 -8.75 11.33
N GLY A 182 12.46 -9.02 10.28
CA GLY A 182 12.76 -10.07 9.30
C GLY A 182 13.78 -9.68 8.22
N ARG A 183 14.21 -8.40 8.19
CA ARG A 183 15.13 -7.83 7.20
C ARG A 183 16.01 -6.74 7.82
N PRO A 184 16.77 -7.07 8.87
CA PRO A 184 17.58 -6.07 9.59
C PRO A 184 18.71 -5.47 8.74
N GLU A 185 19.07 -6.10 7.64
CA GLU A 185 20.04 -5.60 6.66
C GLU A 185 19.54 -4.41 5.84
N ILE A 186 18.21 -4.23 5.70
CA ILE A 186 17.63 -3.14 4.91
C ILE A 186 17.46 -1.91 5.79
N PRO A 187 18.11 -0.77 5.45
CA PRO A 187 17.96 0.45 6.21
C PRO A 187 16.57 1.07 6.03
N THR A 188 16.13 1.88 6.99
CA THR A 188 14.97 2.74 6.78
C THR A 188 15.36 4.00 5.98
N MET A 189 14.37 4.67 5.38
CA MET A 189 14.60 5.98 4.75
C MET A 189 15.05 7.02 5.79
N LYS A 190 14.54 6.92 7.01
CA LYS A 190 14.90 7.79 8.14
C LYS A 190 16.38 7.66 8.54
N GLU A 191 16.91 6.43 8.60
CA GLU A 191 18.34 6.17 8.84
C GLU A 191 19.23 6.77 7.73
N GLN A 192 18.70 6.91 6.52
CA GLN A 192 19.38 7.48 5.36
C GLN A 192 19.19 9.00 5.23
N GLY A 193 18.58 9.65 6.24
CA GLY A 193 18.42 11.10 6.32
C GLY A 193 17.11 11.66 5.75
N TYR A 194 16.17 10.78 5.35
CA TYR A 194 14.86 11.17 4.84
C TYR A 194 13.79 10.80 5.86
N ASP A 195 13.28 11.77 6.61
CA ASP A 195 12.27 11.55 7.66
C ASP A 195 10.88 11.33 7.05
N ILE A 196 10.73 10.21 6.35
CA ILE A 196 9.48 9.74 5.74
C ILE A 196 9.10 8.38 6.33
N VAL A 197 8.01 8.38 7.08
CA VAL A 197 7.49 7.18 7.75
C VAL A 197 6.03 6.99 7.36
N PHE A 198 5.74 5.80 6.82
CA PHE A 198 4.39 5.44 6.37
C PHE A 198 4.02 4.05 6.85
N SER A 199 3.28 3.99 7.95
CA SER A 199 2.61 2.77 8.37
C SER A 199 1.25 2.64 7.68
N LYS A 200 0.89 1.41 7.35
CA LYS A 200 -0.40 1.07 6.78
C LYS A 200 -1.13 0.13 7.72
N PHE A 201 -2.36 0.39 8.02
CA PHE A 201 -3.23 -0.56 8.70
C PHE A 201 -4.32 -1.04 7.75
N PHE A 202 -4.71 -2.30 7.91
CA PHE A 202 -5.84 -2.88 7.23
C PHE A 202 -7.00 -3.01 8.20
N TYR A 203 -8.20 -2.77 7.72
CA TYR A 203 -9.41 -2.78 8.52
C TYR A 203 -10.54 -3.53 7.81
N LEU A 204 -11.48 -4.01 8.62
CA LEU A 204 -12.79 -4.46 8.19
C LEU A 204 -13.81 -3.38 8.54
N ALA A 205 -14.64 -3.02 7.59
CA ALA A 205 -15.71 -2.07 7.78
C ALA A 205 -17.00 -2.56 7.09
N ALA A 206 -18.13 -2.22 7.69
CA ALA A 206 -19.46 -2.45 7.15
C ALA A 206 -20.14 -1.09 6.90
N PRO A 207 -21.24 -1.03 6.11
CA PRO A 207 -22.04 0.18 5.99
C PRO A 207 -22.43 0.75 7.35
N ASN A 208 -22.49 2.08 7.47
CA ASN A 208 -22.83 2.75 8.73
C ASN A 208 -24.24 2.38 9.25
N ALA A 209 -25.13 1.94 8.38
CA ALA A 209 -26.46 1.43 8.73
C ALA A 209 -26.45 -0.01 9.31
N ALA A 210 -25.34 -0.76 9.23
CA ALA A 210 -25.25 -2.10 9.78
C ALA A 210 -25.50 -2.12 11.30
N ASP A 211 -26.11 -3.21 11.80
CA ASP A 211 -26.41 -3.37 13.22
C ASP A 211 -25.12 -3.43 14.05
N ASP A 212 -25.08 -2.73 15.18
CA ASP A 212 -23.93 -2.71 16.09
C ASP A 212 -23.60 -4.10 16.66
N ALA A 213 -24.59 -5.01 16.75
CA ALA A 213 -24.36 -6.40 17.14
C ALA A 213 -23.50 -7.15 16.11
N VAL A 214 -23.67 -6.86 14.82
CA VAL A 214 -22.85 -7.42 13.73
C VAL A 214 -21.40 -6.93 13.83
N ILE A 215 -21.23 -5.63 14.06
CA ILE A 215 -19.90 -5.01 14.26
C ILE A 215 -19.19 -5.65 15.47
N THR A 216 -19.93 -5.78 16.58
CA THR A 216 -19.40 -6.41 17.82
C THR A 216 -19.01 -7.86 17.60
N ALA A 217 -19.84 -8.64 16.90
CA ALA A 217 -19.55 -10.04 16.59
C ALA A 217 -18.31 -10.18 15.69
N MET A 218 -18.18 -9.35 14.65
CA MET A 218 -17.00 -9.33 13.78
C MET A 218 -15.74 -8.94 14.56
N ASN A 219 -15.82 -7.90 15.41
CA ASN A 219 -14.70 -7.47 16.23
C ASN A 219 -14.22 -8.56 17.20
N ALA A 220 -15.15 -9.34 17.76
CA ALA A 220 -14.81 -10.45 18.65
C ALA A 220 -14.13 -11.63 17.93
N GLY A 221 -14.30 -11.75 16.62
CA GLY A 221 -13.67 -12.76 15.78
C GLY A 221 -12.31 -12.36 15.20
N LEU A 222 -11.92 -11.07 15.35
CA LEU A 222 -10.65 -10.53 14.84
C LEU A 222 -9.53 -10.62 15.87
#